data_c684d9dc1c66558efe09b348f13f47ed
#
_entry.id   c684d9dc1c66558efe09b348f13f47ed
#
_cell.length_a   1.000
_cell.length_b   1.000
_cell.length_c   1.000
_cell.angle_alpha   90.00
_cell.angle_beta   90.00
_cell.angle_gamma   90.00
#
_symmetry.space_group_name_H-M   'P 1'
#
loop_
_entity.id
_entity.type
_entity.pdbx_description
1 polymer ?
#
loop_
_entity_poly.entity_id
_entity_poly.type
_entity_poly.pdbx_seq_one_letter_code
_entity_poly.pdbx_strand_id
1 'polypeptide(L)'
;MYGFDNFNIFVRTALVRDILVALVQINVSVGALISNAKKIIREALRAADQGASLIVFPELALSGYSPEDLVLKKRFLEDCEKQLAAMATEMPRDAVVIVGSPRSAGERACNAAVVFADGRIAATYRKILLPNYGVFDEKRVFAAGTRAVILQIGRSRIGIHICEDSWHVAKRPCTLLADQGLDGLVNLSASPYHRGKGGQREETLCKTAEALQTHVLYCNLIGGQDELVFDGGSFVIAPDGTLAARAKQFEPDVLWFRLPVRGLEDRHPLRTPKGAEKSAPSDDVGGAKIVTLPTLGNAGAKTSKPSKTSI
;
A
#
# COMPACT_ATOMS: atom_id res chain seq x y z
N MET A 1 41.61 -43.09 25.12
CA MET A 1 40.39 -42.57 25.74
C MET A 1 40.42 -41.04 25.49
N TYR A 2 39.88 -40.62 24.32
CA TYR A 2 39.82 -39.23 23.90
C TYR A 2 38.34 -38.85 23.79
N GLY A 3 37.93 -37.90 24.66
CA GLY A 3 36.58 -37.37 24.66
C GLY A 3 36.37 -36.41 23.50
N PHE A 4 35.29 -36.62 22.79
CA PHE A 4 34.79 -35.66 21.78
C PHE A 4 33.90 -34.64 22.49
N ASP A 5 34.40 -33.41 22.60
CA ASP A 5 33.60 -32.27 23.03
C ASP A 5 32.60 -31.93 21.93
N ASN A 6 31.33 -32.09 22.28
CA ASN A 6 30.20 -31.63 21.45
C ASN A 6 30.18 -30.08 21.46
N PHE A 7 30.74 -29.47 20.43
CA PHE A 7 30.50 -28.05 20.10
C PHE A 7 29.05 -27.88 19.59
N ASN A 8 28.15 -27.53 20.48
CA ASN A 8 26.84 -27.01 20.11
C ASN A 8 27.02 -25.62 19.48
N ILE A 9 27.10 -25.57 18.16
CA ILE A 9 27.00 -24.34 17.40
C ILE A 9 25.54 -23.89 17.49
N PHE A 10 25.23 -23.01 18.43
CA PHE A 10 24.01 -22.21 18.38
C PHE A 10 24.11 -21.27 17.18
N VAL A 11 23.59 -21.70 16.04
CA VAL A 11 23.27 -20.79 14.95
C VAL A 11 22.20 -19.84 15.49
N ARG A 12 22.63 -18.63 15.85
CA ARG A 12 21.70 -17.51 16.09
C ARG A 12 20.95 -17.30 14.79
N THR A 13 19.77 -17.90 14.66
CA THR A 13 18.76 -17.50 13.68
C THR A 13 18.54 -16.01 13.87
N ALA A 14 19.01 -15.23 12.91
CA ALA A 14 18.76 -13.79 12.89
C ALA A 14 17.24 -13.60 12.97
N LEU A 15 16.77 -13.02 14.08
CA LEU A 15 15.36 -12.73 14.33
C LEU A 15 14.77 -12.07 13.08
N VAL A 16 13.80 -12.72 12.48
CA VAL A 16 12.98 -12.15 11.39
C VAL A 16 12.34 -10.91 11.99
N ARG A 17 12.76 -9.72 11.55
CA ARG A 17 12.23 -8.47 12.11
C ARG A 17 10.93 -8.15 11.40
N ASP A 18 9.86 -7.97 12.18
CA ASP A 18 8.59 -7.44 11.71
C ASP A 18 8.80 -6.06 11.06
N ILE A 19 7.99 -5.75 10.07
CA ILE A 19 7.94 -4.42 9.47
C ILE A 19 6.91 -3.58 10.23
N LEU A 20 7.31 -2.41 10.76
CA LEU A 20 6.35 -1.46 11.30
C LEU A 20 5.71 -0.69 10.15
N VAL A 21 4.40 -0.87 10.00
CA VAL A 21 3.57 -0.22 8.97
C VAL A 21 2.75 0.89 9.59
N ALA A 22 2.68 2.03 8.91
CA ALA A 22 1.76 3.14 9.20
C ALA A 22 0.77 3.31 8.05
N LEU A 23 -0.52 3.04 8.28
CA LEU A 23 -1.60 3.38 7.35
C LEU A 23 -2.14 4.77 7.73
N VAL A 24 -1.88 5.76 6.88
CA VAL A 24 -2.12 7.17 7.19
C VAL A 24 -3.40 7.63 6.49
N GLN A 25 -4.53 7.62 7.21
CA GLN A 25 -5.79 8.15 6.66
C GLN A 25 -5.85 9.66 6.84
N ILE A 26 -5.95 10.37 5.72
CA ILE A 26 -5.91 11.83 5.66
C ILE A 26 -7.08 12.41 4.89
N ASN A 27 -7.42 13.64 5.20
CA ASN A 27 -8.32 14.47 4.40
C ASN A 27 -7.50 15.32 3.43
N VAL A 28 -7.82 15.22 2.14
CA VAL A 28 -7.19 15.96 1.05
C VAL A 28 -8.25 16.72 0.25
N SER A 29 -7.85 17.75 -0.48
CA SER A 29 -8.76 18.52 -1.33
C SER A 29 -8.47 18.28 -2.80
N VAL A 30 -9.53 18.09 -3.60
CA VAL A 30 -9.40 17.88 -5.04
C VAL A 30 -8.70 19.07 -5.71
N GLY A 31 -7.70 18.79 -6.55
CA GLY A 31 -6.93 19.78 -7.29
C GLY A 31 -5.87 20.55 -6.48
N ALA A 32 -5.85 20.41 -5.15
CA ALA A 32 -4.95 21.18 -4.28
C ALA A 32 -3.57 20.49 -4.11
N LEU A 33 -2.88 20.22 -5.24
CA LEU A 33 -1.67 19.40 -5.30
C LEU A 33 -0.59 19.82 -4.27
N ILE A 34 -0.29 21.11 -4.18
CA ILE A 34 0.77 21.62 -3.30
C ILE A 34 0.42 21.40 -1.82
N SER A 35 -0.81 21.71 -1.41
CA SER A 35 -1.22 21.55 -0.01
C SER A 35 -1.35 20.08 0.38
N ASN A 36 -1.85 19.24 -0.53
CA ASN A 36 -1.92 17.79 -0.33
C ASN A 36 -0.50 17.19 -0.20
N ALA A 37 0.42 17.55 -1.09
CA ALA A 37 1.81 17.11 -1.03
C ALA A 37 2.49 17.49 0.30
N LYS A 38 2.34 18.74 0.74
CA LYS A 38 2.88 19.20 2.05
C LYS A 38 2.31 18.41 3.22
N LYS A 39 1.02 18.08 3.18
CA LYS A 39 0.37 17.25 4.19
C LYS A 39 0.93 15.84 4.18
N ILE A 40 1.05 15.21 3.01
CA ILE A 40 1.59 13.86 2.82
C ILE A 40 3.04 13.80 3.33
N ILE A 41 3.91 14.72 2.91
CA ILE A 41 5.31 14.78 3.34
C ILE A 41 5.40 14.89 4.87
N ARG A 42 4.65 15.81 5.46
CA ARG A 42 4.64 16.01 6.91
C ARG A 42 4.26 14.74 7.67
N GLU A 43 3.20 14.07 7.27
CA GLU A 43 2.75 12.84 7.94
C GLU A 43 3.70 11.67 7.66
N ALA A 44 4.33 11.60 6.47
CA ALA A 44 5.35 10.61 6.16
C ALA A 44 6.59 10.76 7.06
N LEU A 45 7.10 11.98 7.23
CA LEU A 45 8.23 12.26 8.11
C LEU A 45 7.89 11.92 9.57
N ARG A 46 6.70 12.32 10.05
CA ARG A 46 6.24 11.97 11.41
C ARG A 46 6.16 10.46 11.63
N ALA A 47 5.66 9.71 10.64
CA ALA A 47 5.59 8.27 10.76
C ALA A 47 6.96 7.62 10.73
N ALA A 48 7.88 8.09 9.89
CA ALA A 48 9.27 7.62 9.85
C ALA A 48 10.01 7.91 11.18
N ASP A 49 9.85 9.10 11.75
CA ASP A 49 10.42 9.45 13.06
C ASP A 49 9.94 8.52 14.20
N GLN A 50 8.74 7.94 14.07
CA GLN A 50 8.20 6.93 14.97
C GLN A 50 8.62 5.49 14.62
N GLY A 51 9.48 5.33 13.61
CA GLY A 51 10.09 4.06 13.23
C GLY A 51 9.31 3.25 12.18
N ALA A 52 8.32 3.85 11.49
CA ALA A 52 7.66 3.18 10.38
C ALA A 52 8.66 2.84 9.28
N SER A 53 8.67 1.58 8.84
CA SER A 53 9.45 1.13 7.69
C SER A 53 8.65 1.16 6.38
N LEU A 54 7.32 1.09 6.50
CA LEU A 54 6.37 1.20 5.39
C LEU A 54 5.25 2.16 5.77
N ILE A 55 5.04 3.19 4.95
CA ILE A 55 4.05 4.24 5.17
C ILE A 55 3.12 4.26 3.95
N VAL A 56 1.83 4.13 4.16
CA VAL A 56 0.84 4.02 3.09
C VAL A 56 -0.19 5.14 3.20
N PHE A 57 -0.39 5.85 2.11
CA PHE A 57 -1.43 6.87 1.95
C PHE A 57 -2.55 6.37 1.04
N PRO A 58 -3.75 6.95 1.11
CA PRO A 58 -4.90 6.55 0.33
C PRO A 58 -4.73 6.70 -1.19
N GLU A 59 -5.67 6.10 -1.91
CA GLU A 59 -5.87 6.27 -3.37
C GLU A 59 -6.01 7.75 -3.72
N LEU A 60 -5.33 8.18 -4.80
CA LEU A 60 -5.35 9.55 -5.33
C LEU A 60 -5.12 10.66 -4.26
N ALA A 61 -4.40 10.35 -3.18
CA ALA A 61 -4.16 11.27 -2.08
C ALA A 61 -3.48 12.59 -2.53
N LEU A 62 -2.67 12.57 -3.61
CA LEU A 62 -2.05 13.78 -4.12
C LEU A 62 -3.05 14.70 -4.82
N SER A 63 -3.93 14.16 -5.67
CA SER A 63 -4.91 14.95 -6.43
C SER A 63 -6.21 15.20 -5.69
N GLY A 64 -6.51 14.42 -4.66
CA GLY A 64 -7.86 14.24 -4.13
C GLY A 64 -8.68 13.31 -5.00
N TYR A 65 -9.77 12.75 -4.44
CA TYR A 65 -10.70 11.83 -5.10
C TYR A 65 -12.12 12.41 -5.04
N SER A 66 -12.90 12.49 -6.13
CA SER A 66 -12.55 12.13 -7.51
C SER A 66 -12.00 13.36 -8.26
N PRO A 67 -10.88 13.24 -8.99
CA PRO A 67 -10.33 14.38 -9.72
C PRO A 67 -11.08 14.70 -11.01
N GLU A 68 -12.07 13.89 -11.38
CA GLU A 68 -12.97 14.06 -12.54
C GLU A 68 -12.20 14.50 -13.81
N ASP A 69 -12.68 15.54 -14.49
CA ASP A 69 -12.10 16.06 -15.73
C ASP A 69 -10.74 16.75 -15.57
N LEU A 70 -10.27 16.95 -14.32
CA LEU A 70 -8.93 17.50 -14.11
C LEU A 70 -7.87 16.61 -14.74
N VAL A 71 -7.99 15.29 -14.64
CA VAL A 71 -7.01 14.35 -15.20
C VAL A 71 -7.01 14.26 -16.71
N LEU A 72 -8.01 14.82 -17.38
CA LEU A 72 -8.03 14.97 -18.85
C LEU A 72 -7.20 16.19 -19.31
N LYS A 73 -6.87 17.10 -18.39
CA LYS A 73 -6.07 18.29 -18.69
C LYS A 73 -4.59 17.94 -18.61
N LYS A 74 -3.89 17.98 -19.74
CA LYS A 74 -2.44 17.66 -19.83
C LYS A 74 -1.62 18.42 -18.79
N ARG A 75 -1.89 19.74 -18.63
CA ARG A 75 -1.18 20.58 -17.65
C ARG A 75 -1.36 20.08 -16.21
N PHE A 76 -2.55 19.61 -15.84
CA PHE A 76 -2.80 19.08 -14.50
C PHE A 76 -1.96 17.80 -14.24
N LEU A 77 -1.86 16.90 -15.22
CA LEU A 77 -1.00 15.71 -15.12
C LEU A 77 0.49 16.09 -15.04
N GLU A 78 0.93 17.08 -15.85
CA GLU A 78 2.31 17.60 -15.76
C GLU A 78 2.60 18.19 -14.37
N ASP A 79 1.65 18.88 -13.77
CA ASP A 79 1.79 19.43 -12.42
C ASP A 79 1.79 18.34 -11.35
N CYS A 80 1.01 17.24 -11.52
CA CYS A 80 1.11 16.06 -10.67
C CYS A 80 2.51 15.43 -10.75
N GLU A 81 3.06 15.23 -11.96
CA GLU A 81 4.41 14.67 -12.16
C GLU A 81 5.49 15.55 -11.52
N LYS A 82 5.43 16.86 -11.71
CA LYS A 82 6.36 17.82 -11.07
C LYS A 82 6.28 17.74 -9.54
N GLN A 83 5.05 17.66 -9.01
CA GLN A 83 4.85 17.57 -7.57
C GLN A 83 5.40 16.24 -7.01
N LEU A 84 5.19 15.11 -7.69
CA LEU A 84 5.76 13.83 -7.31
C LEU A 84 7.30 13.84 -7.33
N ALA A 85 7.91 14.47 -8.34
CA ALA A 85 9.36 14.62 -8.43
C ALA A 85 9.92 15.47 -7.28
N ALA A 86 9.25 16.56 -6.92
CA ALA A 86 9.61 17.38 -5.76
C ALA A 86 9.48 16.60 -4.44
N MET A 87 8.35 15.92 -4.23
CA MET A 87 8.12 15.09 -3.05
C MET A 87 9.20 14.03 -2.85
N ALA A 88 9.71 13.44 -3.92
CA ALA A 88 10.72 12.38 -3.83
C ALA A 88 11.97 12.81 -3.03
N THR A 89 12.38 14.06 -3.14
CA THR A 89 13.55 14.60 -2.42
C THR A 89 13.28 14.93 -0.96
N GLU A 90 12.00 15.13 -0.60
CA GLU A 90 11.54 15.50 0.74
C GLU A 90 11.03 14.30 1.55
N MET A 91 10.77 13.16 0.90
CA MET A 91 10.32 11.94 1.59
C MET A 91 11.41 11.34 2.48
N PRO A 92 11.02 10.67 3.60
CA PRO A 92 11.99 9.99 4.45
C PRO A 92 12.80 8.97 3.64
N ARG A 93 14.13 8.91 3.89
CA ARG A 93 15.05 8.00 3.18
C ARG A 93 15.13 6.62 3.80
N ASP A 94 14.78 6.51 5.07
CA ASP A 94 14.82 5.30 5.89
C ASP A 94 13.49 4.55 5.97
N ALA A 95 12.49 5.00 5.20
CA ALA A 95 11.20 4.35 5.06
C ALA A 95 10.78 4.25 3.58
N VAL A 96 9.94 3.28 3.29
CA VAL A 96 9.23 3.19 2.01
C VAL A 96 7.88 3.88 2.15
N VAL A 97 7.57 4.83 1.26
CA VAL A 97 6.31 5.58 1.27
C VAL A 97 5.52 5.28 0.00
N ILE A 98 4.25 4.93 0.14
CA ILE A 98 3.35 4.67 -0.99
C ILE A 98 2.24 5.70 -1.00
N VAL A 99 2.09 6.43 -2.11
CA VAL A 99 1.11 7.52 -2.26
C VAL A 99 0.26 7.30 -3.50
N GLY A 100 -1.06 7.39 -3.35
CA GLY A 100 -1.99 7.39 -4.49
C GLY A 100 -1.92 8.70 -5.27
N SER A 101 -1.77 8.63 -6.61
CA SER A 101 -1.69 9.80 -7.50
C SER A 101 -2.11 9.46 -8.92
N PRO A 102 -2.71 10.39 -9.67
CA PRO A 102 -2.77 10.26 -11.12
C PRO A 102 -1.36 10.34 -11.69
N ARG A 103 -1.11 9.57 -12.76
CA ARG A 103 0.13 9.63 -13.52
C ARG A 103 -0.16 9.59 -15.03
N SER A 104 0.78 10.07 -15.82
CA SER A 104 0.70 9.96 -17.27
C SER A 104 0.91 8.50 -17.72
N ALA A 105 0.08 8.05 -18.67
CA ALA A 105 0.14 6.72 -19.28
C ALA A 105 -0.02 6.83 -20.80
N GLY A 106 0.94 7.47 -21.46
CA GLY A 106 0.84 7.86 -22.87
C GLY A 106 -0.12 9.03 -23.03
N GLU A 107 -1.15 8.87 -23.85
CA GLU A 107 -2.17 9.91 -24.11
C GLU A 107 -3.22 10.03 -23.00
N ARG A 108 -3.31 9.07 -22.11
CA ARG A 108 -4.28 9.03 -20.99
C ARG A 108 -3.61 9.14 -19.64
N ALA A 109 -4.39 9.42 -18.61
CA ALA A 109 -3.99 9.27 -17.23
C ALA A 109 -4.13 7.81 -16.77
N CYS A 110 -3.44 7.41 -15.71
CA CYS A 110 -3.71 6.21 -14.93
C CYS A 110 -3.84 6.56 -13.45
N ASN A 111 -4.68 5.83 -12.72
CA ASN A 111 -4.72 5.84 -11.27
C ASN A 111 -3.56 4.98 -10.76
N ALA A 112 -2.65 5.54 -9.98
CA ALA A 112 -1.41 4.90 -9.63
C ALA A 112 -1.07 4.97 -8.14
N ALA A 113 -0.40 3.92 -7.64
CA ALA A 113 0.32 3.94 -6.38
C ALA A 113 1.81 4.19 -6.69
N VAL A 114 2.33 5.32 -6.24
CA VAL A 114 3.71 5.76 -6.44
C VAL A 114 4.52 5.41 -5.20
N VAL A 115 5.60 4.68 -5.39
CA VAL A 115 6.49 4.21 -4.32
C VAL A 115 7.72 5.08 -4.25
N PHE A 116 7.94 5.71 -3.12
CA PHE A 116 9.13 6.49 -2.81
C PHE A 116 10.05 5.68 -1.89
N ALA A 117 11.31 5.65 -2.21
CA ALA A 117 12.38 5.07 -1.39
C ALA A 117 13.71 5.74 -1.74
N ASP A 118 14.53 5.98 -0.73
CA ASP A 118 15.88 6.53 -0.90
C ASP A 118 15.91 7.82 -1.75
N GLY A 119 14.98 8.74 -1.49
CA GLY A 119 14.92 10.06 -2.15
C GLY A 119 14.52 10.03 -3.63
N ARG A 120 13.92 8.94 -4.12
CA ARG A 120 13.49 8.78 -5.52
C ARG A 120 12.17 8.02 -5.64
N ILE A 121 11.54 8.13 -6.80
CA ILE A 121 10.43 7.25 -7.17
C ILE A 121 11.04 5.89 -7.57
N ALA A 122 10.83 4.88 -6.75
CA ALA A 122 11.39 3.54 -6.93
C ALA A 122 10.51 2.62 -7.78
N ALA A 123 9.18 2.77 -7.67
CA ALA A 123 8.21 1.98 -8.42
C ALA A 123 6.90 2.75 -8.65
N THR A 124 6.11 2.26 -9.58
CA THR A 124 4.72 2.71 -9.80
C THR A 124 3.87 1.50 -10.13
N TYR A 125 2.79 1.31 -9.39
CA TYR A 125 1.71 0.38 -9.72
C TYR A 125 0.58 1.16 -10.37
N ARG A 126 -0.04 0.63 -11.41
CA ARG A 126 -1.21 1.21 -12.08
C ARG A 126 -2.42 0.35 -11.79
N LYS A 127 -3.52 0.96 -11.33
CA LYS A 127 -4.79 0.29 -11.05
C LYS A 127 -5.24 -0.52 -12.26
N ILE A 128 -5.57 -1.78 -12.05
CA ILE A 128 -5.95 -2.71 -13.11
C ILE A 128 -7.47 -2.73 -13.30
N LEU A 129 -8.23 -2.84 -12.20
CA LEU A 129 -9.69 -2.85 -12.25
C LEU A 129 -10.24 -1.44 -12.04
N LEU A 130 -10.83 -0.89 -13.11
CA LEU A 130 -11.42 0.45 -13.09
C LEU A 130 -12.93 0.33 -12.92
N PRO A 131 -13.50 0.71 -11.75
CA PRO A 131 -14.94 0.70 -11.55
C PRO A 131 -15.63 1.69 -12.48
N ASN A 132 -16.80 1.28 -13.00
CA ASN A 132 -17.62 2.09 -13.90
C ASN A 132 -19.10 1.81 -13.62
N TYR A 133 -19.50 2.02 -12.38
CA TYR A 133 -20.85 1.80 -11.86
C TYR A 133 -21.12 2.74 -10.68
N GLY A 134 -22.41 3.06 -10.43
CA GLY A 134 -22.80 3.96 -9.36
C GLY A 134 -22.16 5.34 -9.53
N VAL A 135 -21.38 5.75 -8.54
CA VAL A 135 -20.65 7.04 -8.51
C VAL A 135 -19.28 6.98 -9.22
N PHE A 136 -18.89 5.82 -9.76
CA PHE A 136 -17.58 5.63 -10.36
C PHE A 136 -17.65 5.69 -11.88
N ASP A 137 -16.78 6.48 -12.50
CA ASP A 137 -16.60 6.61 -13.96
C ASP A 137 -15.10 6.59 -14.33
N GLU A 138 -14.35 5.66 -13.71
CA GLU A 138 -12.90 5.62 -13.88
C GLU A 138 -12.46 5.22 -15.28
N LYS A 139 -13.24 4.38 -15.99
CA LYS A 139 -12.92 3.97 -17.36
C LYS A 139 -12.90 5.13 -18.36
N ARG A 140 -13.67 6.18 -18.09
CA ARG A 140 -13.69 7.38 -18.93
C ARG A 140 -12.37 8.12 -18.86
N VAL A 141 -11.80 8.24 -17.68
CA VAL A 141 -10.66 9.13 -17.41
C VAL A 141 -9.33 8.41 -17.30
N PHE A 142 -9.30 7.14 -16.87
CA PHE A 142 -8.06 6.40 -16.64
C PHE A 142 -7.84 5.26 -17.63
N ALA A 143 -6.57 4.98 -17.93
CA ALA A 143 -6.11 3.77 -18.58
C ALA A 143 -5.80 2.70 -17.52
N ALA A 144 -6.27 1.47 -17.76
CA ALA A 144 -5.99 0.34 -16.87
C ALA A 144 -4.52 -0.08 -16.90
N GLY A 145 -4.01 -0.52 -15.75
CA GLY A 145 -2.74 -1.22 -15.66
C GLY A 145 -2.83 -2.67 -16.14
N THR A 146 -1.66 -3.30 -16.33
CA THR A 146 -1.60 -4.69 -16.82
C THR A 146 -0.66 -5.57 -15.97
N ARG A 147 0.10 -4.99 -15.04
CA ARG A 147 1.14 -5.69 -14.27
C ARG A 147 0.93 -5.50 -12.78
N ALA A 148 1.05 -6.58 -12.01
CA ALA A 148 1.17 -6.50 -10.56
C ALA A 148 2.57 -6.00 -10.17
N VAL A 149 2.67 -5.36 -9.00
CA VAL A 149 3.93 -4.90 -8.42
C VAL A 149 4.07 -5.49 -7.03
N ILE A 150 5.24 -6.06 -6.75
CA ILE A 150 5.64 -6.58 -5.46
C ILE A 150 6.89 -5.85 -5.03
N LEU A 151 6.84 -5.23 -3.85
CA LEU A 151 8.00 -4.60 -3.23
C LEU A 151 8.73 -5.64 -2.38
N GLN A 152 10.04 -5.78 -2.61
CA GLN A 152 10.92 -6.55 -1.74
C GLN A 152 11.59 -5.56 -0.78
N ILE A 153 11.16 -5.54 0.49
CA ILE A 153 11.70 -4.69 1.56
C ILE A 153 12.46 -5.59 2.53
N GLY A 154 13.77 -5.66 2.42
CA GLY A 154 14.55 -6.66 3.13
C GLY A 154 14.09 -8.07 2.75
N ARG A 155 13.57 -8.83 3.72
CA ARG A 155 13.02 -10.18 3.48
C ARG A 155 11.53 -10.19 3.17
N SER A 156 10.84 -9.07 3.37
CA SER A 156 9.40 -9.00 3.22
C SER A 156 8.97 -8.75 1.77
N ARG A 157 7.87 -9.37 1.35
CA ARG A 157 7.20 -9.17 0.06
C ARG A 157 5.85 -8.51 0.26
N ILE A 158 5.71 -7.33 -0.29
CA ILE A 158 4.49 -6.52 -0.16
C ILE A 158 3.88 -6.32 -1.55
N GLY A 159 2.69 -6.88 -1.77
CA GLY A 159 1.89 -6.60 -2.96
C GLY A 159 1.21 -5.24 -2.88
N ILE A 160 0.85 -4.66 -4.03
CA ILE A 160 0.15 -3.38 -4.11
C ILE A 160 -1.13 -3.56 -4.91
N HIS A 161 -2.26 -3.11 -4.34
CA HIS A 161 -3.54 -2.94 -5.00
C HIS A 161 -4.09 -1.53 -4.76
N ILE A 162 -5.02 -1.13 -5.61
CA ILE A 162 -5.80 0.09 -5.45
C ILE A 162 -7.28 -0.27 -5.49
N CYS A 163 -7.98 -0.04 -4.39
CA CYS A 163 -9.43 -0.13 -4.19
C CYS A 163 -10.05 -1.41 -4.80
N GLU A 164 -10.71 -1.29 -5.97
CA GLU A 164 -11.40 -2.36 -6.70
C GLU A 164 -10.52 -3.58 -6.99
N ASP A 165 -9.21 -3.41 -7.09
CA ASP A 165 -8.26 -4.48 -7.39
C ASP A 165 -8.32 -5.65 -6.41
N SER A 166 -8.73 -5.39 -5.16
CA SER A 166 -8.86 -6.42 -4.12
C SER A 166 -10.27 -7.04 -4.02
N TRP A 167 -11.23 -6.62 -4.86
CA TRP A 167 -12.62 -7.03 -4.71
C TRP A 167 -12.97 -8.34 -5.43
N HIS A 168 -12.09 -8.82 -6.27
CA HIS A 168 -12.34 -9.99 -7.13
C HIS A 168 -11.16 -10.97 -7.11
N VAL A 169 -11.17 -11.89 -6.14
CA VAL A 169 -10.06 -12.85 -5.92
C VAL A 169 -9.76 -13.74 -7.13
N ALA A 170 -10.76 -14.05 -7.95
CA ALA A 170 -10.61 -14.87 -9.15
C ALA A 170 -10.14 -14.09 -10.39
N LYS A 171 -10.06 -12.76 -10.31
CA LYS A 171 -9.63 -11.89 -11.41
C LYS A 171 -8.23 -11.33 -11.17
N ARG A 172 -7.61 -10.83 -12.24
CA ARG A 172 -6.45 -9.95 -12.12
C ARG A 172 -6.88 -8.67 -11.36
N PRO A 173 -6.04 -8.13 -10.50
CA PRO A 173 -4.65 -8.48 -10.23
C PRO A 173 -4.43 -9.57 -9.15
N CYS A 174 -5.46 -9.99 -8.41
CA CYS A 174 -5.29 -11.00 -7.35
C CYS A 174 -4.60 -12.28 -7.85
N THR A 175 -5.02 -12.80 -9.02
CA THR A 175 -4.42 -14.02 -9.59
C THR A 175 -2.94 -13.85 -9.96
N LEU A 176 -2.46 -12.64 -10.22
CA LEU A 176 -1.03 -12.37 -10.46
C LEU A 176 -0.19 -12.41 -9.20
N LEU A 177 -0.81 -12.27 -8.03
CA LEU A 177 -0.17 -12.23 -6.73
C LEU A 177 -0.28 -13.56 -5.96
N ALA A 178 -1.17 -14.47 -6.39
CA ALA A 178 -1.55 -15.68 -5.65
C ALA A 178 -0.35 -16.59 -5.27
N ASP A 179 0.64 -16.73 -6.18
CA ASP A 179 1.78 -17.63 -5.97
C ASP A 179 3.07 -16.91 -5.55
N GLN A 180 2.96 -15.67 -5.11
CA GLN A 180 4.13 -14.83 -4.87
C GLN A 180 4.66 -14.87 -3.43
N GLY A 181 3.98 -15.56 -2.52
CA GLY A 181 4.38 -15.69 -1.11
C GLY A 181 4.48 -14.34 -0.41
N LEU A 182 3.41 -13.55 -0.47
CA LEU A 182 3.35 -12.22 0.13
C LEU A 182 3.28 -12.30 1.65
N ASP A 183 3.92 -11.37 2.33
CA ASP A 183 3.75 -11.11 3.77
C ASP A 183 2.61 -10.13 4.01
N GLY A 184 2.43 -9.18 3.08
CA GLY A 184 1.35 -8.19 3.10
C GLY A 184 0.90 -7.76 1.72
N LEU A 185 -0.35 -7.34 1.63
CA LEU A 185 -0.96 -6.69 0.48
C LEU A 185 -1.47 -5.33 0.94
N VAL A 186 -0.87 -4.23 0.48
CA VAL A 186 -1.44 -2.90 0.71
C VAL A 186 -2.55 -2.62 -0.30
N ASN A 187 -3.66 -2.06 0.18
CA ASN A 187 -4.75 -1.60 -0.66
C ASN A 187 -5.02 -0.11 -0.37
N LEU A 188 -4.64 0.75 -1.32
CA LEU A 188 -4.93 2.16 -1.26
C LEU A 188 -6.36 2.39 -1.73
N SER A 189 -7.19 3.09 -0.94
CA SER A 189 -8.60 3.27 -1.25
C SER A 189 -9.08 4.70 -1.04
N ALA A 190 -10.06 5.08 -1.85
CA ALA A 190 -10.94 6.22 -1.68
C ALA A 190 -12.38 5.70 -1.83
N SER A 191 -12.75 4.75 -0.97
CA SER A 191 -14.05 4.10 -1.02
C SER A 191 -15.08 4.94 -0.29
N PRO A 192 -16.15 5.42 -0.99
CA PRO A 192 -17.17 6.26 -0.38
C PRO A 192 -17.96 5.53 0.70
N TYR A 193 -18.38 6.30 1.70
CA TYR A 193 -19.23 5.83 2.79
C TYR A 193 -20.69 5.76 2.36
N HIS A 194 -21.34 4.70 2.73
CA HIS A 194 -22.79 4.60 2.91
C HIS A 194 -23.10 3.63 4.05
N ARG A 195 -24.32 3.65 4.56
CA ARG A 195 -24.74 2.77 5.66
C ARG A 195 -24.47 1.31 5.30
N GLY A 196 -23.73 0.59 6.15
CA GLY A 196 -23.35 -0.81 5.96
C GLY A 196 -22.09 -1.04 5.09
N LYS A 197 -21.52 0.00 4.47
CA LYS A 197 -20.34 -0.14 3.59
C LYS A 197 -19.11 -0.70 4.31
N GLY A 198 -18.91 -0.33 5.58
CA GLY A 198 -17.79 -0.84 6.37
C GLY A 198 -17.75 -2.36 6.42
N GLY A 199 -18.87 -3.00 6.77
CA GLY A 199 -18.98 -4.46 6.80
C GLY A 199 -18.76 -5.12 5.43
N GLN A 200 -19.26 -4.51 4.34
CA GLN A 200 -19.01 -5.02 2.98
C GLN A 200 -17.53 -4.99 2.59
N ARG A 201 -16.80 -3.92 2.97
CA ARG A 201 -15.36 -3.80 2.73
C ARG A 201 -14.60 -4.91 3.45
N GLU A 202 -14.91 -5.10 4.73
CA GLU A 202 -14.28 -6.13 5.55
C GLU A 202 -14.54 -7.53 5.00
N GLU A 203 -15.80 -7.89 4.78
CA GLU A 203 -16.17 -9.20 4.20
C GLU A 203 -15.43 -9.47 2.88
N THR A 204 -15.35 -8.46 2.02
CA THR A 204 -14.66 -8.57 0.73
C THR A 204 -13.16 -8.79 0.90
N LEU A 205 -12.53 -8.03 1.79
CA LEU A 205 -11.09 -8.11 1.99
C LEU A 205 -10.66 -9.30 2.86
N CYS A 206 -11.55 -9.84 3.71
CA CYS A 206 -11.36 -11.15 4.35
C CYS A 206 -11.16 -12.24 3.29
N LYS A 207 -12.04 -12.30 2.29
CA LYS A 207 -11.92 -13.27 1.17
C LYS A 207 -10.60 -13.11 0.41
N THR A 208 -10.11 -11.88 0.26
CA THR A 208 -8.81 -11.61 -0.40
C THR A 208 -7.65 -12.04 0.48
N ALA A 209 -7.68 -11.77 1.78
CA ALA A 209 -6.66 -12.20 2.73
C ALA A 209 -6.54 -13.73 2.79
N GLU A 210 -7.68 -14.42 2.87
CA GLU A 210 -7.75 -15.89 2.86
C GLU A 210 -7.26 -16.47 1.53
N ALA A 211 -7.70 -15.92 0.39
CA ALA A 211 -7.31 -16.43 -0.93
C ALA A 211 -5.82 -16.27 -1.22
N LEU A 212 -5.22 -15.16 -0.80
CA LEU A 212 -3.79 -14.86 -0.98
C LEU A 212 -2.94 -15.33 0.22
N GLN A 213 -3.58 -15.83 1.30
CA GLN A 213 -2.91 -16.24 2.53
C GLN A 213 -1.94 -15.16 3.04
N THR A 214 -2.37 -13.90 3.04
CA THR A 214 -1.54 -12.74 3.40
C THR A 214 -2.32 -11.73 4.23
N HIS A 215 -1.61 -10.88 4.98
CA HIS A 215 -2.26 -9.72 5.61
C HIS A 215 -2.72 -8.73 4.55
N VAL A 216 -3.95 -8.23 4.67
CA VAL A 216 -4.45 -7.12 3.84
C VAL A 216 -4.44 -5.84 4.66
N LEU A 217 -3.71 -4.85 4.18
CA LEU A 217 -3.47 -3.55 4.82
C LEU A 217 -4.28 -2.50 4.05
N TYR A 218 -5.49 -2.23 4.49
CA TYR A 218 -6.43 -1.33 3.83
C TYR A 218 -6.30 0.10 4.35
N CYS A 219 -5.91 1.04 3.48
CA CYS A 219 -5.76 2.47 3.80
C CYS A 219 -6.80 3.30 3.04
N ASN A 220 -7.78 3.85 3.75
CA ASN A 220 -8.89 4.60 3.15
C ASN A 220 -8.77 6.11 3.38
N LEU A 221 -9.33 6.88 2.44
CA LEU A 221 -9.46 8.33 2.54
C LEU A 221 -10.48 8.72 3.62
N ILE A 222 -10.35 9.92 4.16
CA ILE A 222 -11.39 10.59 4.94
C ILE A 222 -11.73 11.95 4.33
N GLY A 223 -12.89 12.48 4.66
CA GLY A 223 -13.37 13.79 4.25
C GLY A 223 -14.60 13.73 3.38
N GLY A 224 -14.79 14.74 2.56
CA GLY A 224 -15.91 14.83 1.63
C GLY A 224 -15.53 15.58 0.37
N GLN A 225 -16.16 15.22 -0.74
CA GLN A 225 -16.04 15.89 -2.02
C GLN A 225 -17.37 15.73 -2.77
N ASP A 226 -17.99 16.86 -3.10
CA ASP A 226 -19.34 16.90 -3.66
C ASP A 226 -20.32 16.04 -2.84
N GLU A 227 -21.02 15.08 -3.43
CA GLU A 227 -21.91 14.15 -2.74
C GLU A 227 -21.19 12.97 -2.04
N LEU A 228 -19.88 12.83 -2.22
CA LEU A 228 -19.12 11.72 -1.66
C LEU A 228 -18.59 12.04 -0.27
N VAL A 229 -18.79 11.12 0.65
CA VAL A 229 -18.21 11.14 1.99
C VAL A 229 -17.27 9.95 2.15
N PHE A 230 -16.10 10.17 2.72
CA PHE A 230 -15.11 9.14 3.01
C PHE A 230 -14.93 9.03 4.52
N ASP A 231 -15.16 7.84 5.05
CA ASP A 231 -15.19 7.58 6.48
C ASP A 231 -13.84 7.13 7.07
N GLY A 232 -12.80 6.96 6.25
CA GLY A 232 -11.57 6.35 6.73
C GLY A 232 -11.80 4.91 7.17
N GLY A 233 -11.70 4.66 8.50
CA GLY A 233 -11.87 3.33 9.06
C GLY A 233 -10.90 2.33 8.43
N SER A 234 -9.67 2.75 8.16
CA SER A 234 -8.59 1.88 7.67
C SER A 234 -8.41 0.68 8.59
N PHE A 235 -8.06 -0.47 8.05
CA PHE A 235 -7.97 -1.69 8.85
C PHE A 235 -6.93 -2.67 8.31
N VAL A 236 -6.62 -3.67 9.13
CA VAL A 236 -5.78 -4.82 8.74
C VAL A 236 -6.56 -6.09 8.95
N ILE A 237 -6.58 -6.95 7.91
CA ILE A 237 -7.11 -8.31 7.97
C ILE A 237 -5.92 -9.28 7.99
N ALA A 238 -5.97 -10.26 8.89
CA ALA A 238 -4.98 -11.34 8.97
C ALA A 238 -5.22 -12.42 7.88
N PRO A 239 -4.24 -13.29 7.61
CA PRO A 239 -4.35 -14.33 6.56
C PRO A 239 -5.51 -15.33 6.75
N ASP A 240 -6.03 -15.47 7.96
CA ASP A 240 -7.18 -16.32 8.31
C ASP A 240 -8.54 -15.58 8.16
N GLY A 241 -8.54 -14.37 7.61
CA GLY A 241 -9.73 -13.55 7.44
C GLY A 241 -10.14 -12.75 8.69
N THR A 242 -9.43 -12.85 9.80
CA THR A 242 -9.79 -12.10 11.02
C THR A 242 -9.35 -10.64 10.96
N LEU A 243 -10.14 -9.75 11.56
CA LEU A 243 -9.79 -8.35 11.73
C LEU A 243 -8.70 -8.20 12.79
N ALA A 244 -7.48 -7.80 12.37
CA ALA A 244 -6.33 -7.65 13.26
C ALA A 244 -6.23 -6.26 13.89
N ALA A 245 -6.61 -5.19 13.16
CA ALA A 245 -6.55 -3.82 13.65
C ALA A 245 -7.49 -2.90 12.87
N ARG A 246 -7.92 -1.78 13.48
CA ARG A 246 -8.80 -0.79 12.84
C ARG A 246 -8.46 0.62 13.31
N ALA A 247 -8.43 1.57 12.38
CA ALA A 247 -8.38 3.00 12.63
C ALA A 247 -9.78 3.56 12.95
N LYS A 248 -9.81 4.77 13.44
CA LYS A 248 -11.05 5.52 13.71
C LYS A 248 -11.80 5.84 12.42
N GLN A 249 -13.11 6.11 12.55
CA GLN A 249 -13.93 6.58 11.45
C GLN A 249 -14.14 8.09 11.53
N PHE A 250 -14.26 8.74 10.36
CA PHE A 250 -14.56 10.17 10.18
C PHE A 250 -13.54 11.16 10.77
N GLU A 251 -12.38 10.69 11.16
CA GLU A 251 -11.30 11.56 11.65
C GLU A 251 -9.92 11.14 11.11
N PRO A 252 -8.96 12.07 10.99
CA PRO A 252 -7.58 11.70 10.66
C PRO A 252 -7.02 10.75 11.70
N ASP A 253 -6.34 9.69 11.23
CA ASP A 253 -5.73 8.71 12.12
C ASP A 253 -4.52 8.06 11.44
N VAL A 254 -3.66 7.46 12.22
CA VAL A 254 -2.56 6.61 11.74
C VAL A 254 -2.69 5.24 12.40
N LEU A 255 -3.04 4.24 11.60
CA LEU A 255 -3.12 2.87 12.08
C LEU A 255 -1.72 2.24 12.03
N TRP A 256 -1.19 1.91 13.19
CA TRP A 256 0.08 1.24 13.36
C TRP A 256 -0.09 -0.26 13.40
N PHE A 257 0.70 -0.97 12.60
CA PHE A 257 0.67 -2.43 12.58
C PHE A 257 2.08 -3.01 12.43
N ARG A 258 2.41 -4.00 13.25
CA ARG A 258 3.63 -4.80 13.09
C ARG A 258 3.32 -5.98 12.19
N LEU A 259 3.75 -5.88 10.94
CA LEU A 259 3.54 -6.93 9.94
C LEU A 259 4.56 -8.05 10.14
N PRO A 260 4.12 -9.26 10.49
CA PRO A 260 5.00 -10.41 10.61
C PRO A 260 5.63 -10.77 9.26
N VAL A 261 6.94 -11.00 9.23
CA VAL A 261 7.66 -11.43 8.03
C VAL A 261 7.92 -12.93 8.11
N ARG A 262 7.44 -13.67 7.11
CA ARG A 262 7.60 -15.12 7.04
C ARG A 262 9.05 -15.53 6.78
N GLY A 263 9.46 -16.69 7.32
CA GLY A 263 10.69 -17.35 6.95
C GLY A 263 10.71 -17.73 5.46
N LEU A 264 11.89 -17.94 4.87
CA LEU A 264 11.97 -18.40 3.48
C LEU A 264 11.41 -19.82 3.34
N GLU A 265 11.55 -20.63 4.38
CA GLU A 265 11.02 -21.99 4.49
C GLU A 265 9.48 -22.04 4.56
N ASP A 266 8.85 -20.97 5.06
CA ASP A 266 7.39 -20.91 5.23
C ASP A 266 6.66 -20.41 3.97
N ARG A 267 7.41 -20.10 2.92
CA ARG A 267 6.87 -19.56 1.67
C ARG A 267 6.52 -20.66 0.68
N HIS A 268 5.51 -21.45 0.99
CA HIS A 268 4.97 -22.41 0.03
C HIS A 268 4.28 -21.70 -1.14
N PRO A 269 4.40 -22.23 -2.38
CA PRO A 269 3.59 -21.74 -3.48
C PRO A 269 2.11 -21.96 -3.13
N LEU A 270 1.34 -20.88 -3.21
CA LEU A 270 -0.09 -20.90 -2.91
C LEU A 270 -0.84 -21.61 -4.04
N ARG A 271 -1.92 -22.30 -3.68
CA ARG A 271 -2.82 -22.91 -4.67
C ARG A 271 -3.56 -21.81 -5.41
N THR A 272 -3.51 -21.82 -6.74
CA THR A 272 -4.34 -20.96 -7.58
C THR A 272 -5.81 -21.08 -7.15
N PRO A 273 -6.52 -19.97 -6.90
CA PRO A 273 -7.93 -20.02 -6.52
C PRO A 273 -8.74 -20.85 -7.54
N LYS A 274 -9.60 -21.77 -7.05
CA LYS A 274 -10.50 -22.52 -7.92
C LYS A 274 -11.37 -21.55 -8.69
N GLY A 275 -11.37 -21.59 -10.02
CA GLY A 275 -12.13 -20.69 -10.89
C GLY A 275 -11.32 -19.56 -11.50
N ALA A 276 -10.00 -19.47 -11.28
CA ALA A 276 -9.16 -18.51 -12.00
C ALA A 276 -9.22 -18.77 -13.50
N GLU A 277 -9.64 -17.78 -14.27
CA GLU A 277 -9.59 -17.83 -15.73
C GLU A 277 -8.12 -18.01 -16.16
N LYS A 278 -7.81 -19.12 -16.79
CA LYS A 278 -6.56 -19.32 -17.52
C LYS A 278 -6.62 -18.45 -18.76
N SER A 279 -6.25 -17.17 -18.65
CA SER A 279 -6.00 -16.36 -19.84
C SER A 279 -4.75 -16.94 -20.53
N ALA A 280 -4.90 -17.27 -21.80
CA ALA A 280 -3.76 -17.65 -22.65
C ALA A 280 -2.67 -16.56 -22.58
N PRO A 281 -1.37 -16.94 -22.59
CA PRO A 281 -0.30 -15.96 -22.65
C PRO A 281 -0.35 -15.24 -23.99
N SER A 282 -0.88 -14.01 -23.99
CA SER A 282 -0.61 -13.06 -25.07
C SER A 282 0.67 -12.33 -24.67
N ASP A 283 1.59 -12.12 -25.59
CA ASP A 283 2.92 -11.52 -25.36
C ASP A 283 2.89 -10.10 -24.73
N ASP A 284 1.70 -9.52 -24.58
CA ASP A 284 1.45 -8.20 -24.00
C ASP A 284 0.84 -8.24 -22.57
N VAL A 285 0.68 -9.42 -21.99
CA VAL A 285 0.04 -9.61 -20.67
C VAL A 285 1.11 -9.71 -19.59
N GLY A 286 1.46 -8.57 -18.99
CA GLY A 286 2.48 -8.46 -17.94
C GLY A 286 2.18 -9.32 -16.72
N GLY A 287 3.20 -10.08 -16.27
CA GLY A 287 3.23 -10.80 -15.00
C GLY A 287 3.43 -9.87 -13.79
N ALA A 288 3.73 -10.44 -12.62
CA ALA A 288 4.15 -9.68 -11.45
C ALA A 288 5.60 -9.20 -11.61
N LYS A 289 5.82 -7.90 -11.33
CA LYS A 289 7.16 -7.28 -11.28
C LYS A 289 7.61 -7.18 -9.84
N ILE A 290 8.75 -7.81 -9.51
CA ILE A 290 9.40 -7.65 -8.20
C ILE A 290 10.34 -6.45 -8.27
N VAL A 291 10.20 -5.51 -7.33
CA VAL A 291 11.07 -4.35 -7.17
C VAL A 291 11.79 -4.47 -5.84
N THR A 292 13.08 -4.74 -5.88
CA THR A 292 13.92 -4.78 -4.68
C THR A 292 14.26 -3.36 -4.25
N LEU A 293 13.93 -3.03 -3.01
CA LEU A 293 14.22 -1.74 -2.41
C LEU A 293 15.46 -1.83 -1.52
N PRO A 294 16.20 -0.73 -1.31
CA PRO A 294 17.33 -0.70 -0.39
C PRO A 294 16.95 -1.25 0.99
N THR A 295 17.87 -1.95 1.63
CA THR A 295 17.69 -2.36 3.02
C THR A 295 17.62 -1.11 3.87
N LEU A 296 16.48 -0.90 4.53
CA LEU A 296 16.29 0.25 5.42
C LEU A 296 17.33 0.15 6.56
N GLY A 297 18.16 1.17 6.70
CA GLY A 297 19.16 1.25 7.76
C GLY A 297 18.45 1.17 9.12
N ASN A 298 19.09 0.50 10.10
CA ASN A 298 18.65 0.56 11.48
C ASN A 298 18.72 2.02 11.95
N ALA A 299 17.62 2.74 11.97
CA ALA A 299 17.52 3.90 12.83
C ALA A 299 17.67 3.38 14.25
N GLY A 300 18.87 3.52 14.80
CA GLY A 300 19.17 3.16 16.19
C GLY A 300 18.13 3.85 17.05
N ALA A 301 17.43 3.07 17.87
CA ALA A 301 16.55 3.59 18.89
C ALA A 301 17.30 4.68 19.65
N LYS A 302 17.01 5.94 19.37
CA LYS A 302 17.42 7.04 20.22
C LYS A 302 16.63 6.87 21.51
N THR A 303 17.24 6.18 22.48
CA THR A 303 16.76 6.15 23.85
C THR A 303 16.87 7.57 24.38
N SER A 304 15.82 8.35 24.28
CA SER A 304 15.67 9.57 25.05
C SER A 304 15.56 9.16 26.52
N LYS A 305 16.65 9.38 27.29
CA LYS A 305 16.60 9.32 28.76
C LYS A 305 15.52 10.31 29.22
N PRO A 306 14.63 9.92 30.15
CA PRO A 306 13.73 10.89 30.75
C PRO A 306 14.57 11.91 31.55
N SER A 307 14.41 13.20 31.22
CA SER A 307 14.98 14.27 32.03
C SER A 307 14.32 14.21 33.40
N LYS A 308 15.11 13.93 34.42
CA LYS A 308 14.73 14.18 35.82
C LYS A 308 14.62 15.69 36.01
N THR A 309 13.42 16.20 36.07
CA THR A 309 13.16 17.51 36.63
C THR A 309 12.83 17.30 38.09
N SER A 310 13.77 17.66 38.96
CA SER A 310 13.58 17.78 40.40
C SER A 310 13.02 19.17 40.72
N ILE A 311 12.01 19.17 41.60
CA ILE A 311 11.39 20.23 42.40
C ILE A 311 10.42 21.13 41.64
#